data_a2753ed70dc65b4de08c579b29a1197b
#
_entry.id   a2753ed70dc65b4de08c579b29a1197b
#
_cell.length_a   1.000
_cell.length_b   1.000
_cell.length_c   1.000
_cell.angle_alpha   90.00
_cell.angle_beta   90.00
_cell.angle_gamma   90.00
#
_symmetry.space_group_name_H-M   'P 1'
#
loop_
_entity.id
_entity.type
_entity.pdbx_description
1 polymer ?
#
loop_
_entity_poly.entity_id
_entity_poly.type
_entity_poly.pdbx_seq_one_letter_code
_entity_poly.pdbx_strand_id
1 'polypeptide(L)'
;MTASSSGTPAQPVPLRQDARTIGLIGLAHGSSHFFHMLLPPLFPWLIGEFGFSYSELGLLVSVFFVISGVGQALSGFLVDRVGARPVMFFALSSFATAGLVAGTAQGYTGLLLAAALAGLGNAPFHPVDFTILNKRVSPQRLGHGFSVHGISGNLGWATAPVFMAGIATATGSWRTACLCGGLLALVVLAIMVWNRDALDDRQGTWAHQAKGAAGVAAQPEHPMAFLKLPSVWLCFSFFFWSTCALSAIQSFASPALQTMYGLPLSVTAMVVTGYMLFGAAGMLIGGFLVGRVQRLEKIISVCLLGSAALLVVVGMGVLPGMAAVVVASLAGLGTGLAGPSRDMLIKRAAPPGATGRVYGTVYSGLDLGFCLAAPAFGAMLDHGMTSGIFYGSAVTLAVSVVSAALVGVGVAARAARPVASAA
;
A
#
# COMPACT_ATOMS: atom_id res chain seq x y z
N MET A 1 12.14 53.01 -15.49
CA MET A 1 11.45 52.79 -14.20
C MET A 1 10.83 51.42 -14.26
N THR A 2 11.54 50.41 -13.76
CA THR A 2 11.07 49.02 -13.69
C THR A 2 10.45 48.83 -12.30
N ALA A 3 9.13 48.66 -12.25
CA ALA A 3 8.41 48.34 -11.01
C ALA A 3 8.78 46.93 -10.57
N SER A 4 9.60 46.84 -9.52
CA SER A 4 9.87 45.62 -8.82
C SER A 4 8.57 45.22 -8.07
N SER A 5 7.91 44.17 -8.53
CA SER A 5 6.81 43.56 -7.78
C SER A 5 7.37 42.93 -6.52
N SER A 6 7.30 43.65 -5.41
CA SER A 6 7.56 43.13 -4.07
C SER A 6 6.46 42.11 -3.74
N GLY A 7 6.68 40.83 -4.12
CA GLY A 7 5.84 39.74 -3.64
C GLY A 7 5.95 39.68 -2.11
N THR A 8 4.87 39.95 -1.43
CA THR A 8 4.75 39.77 0.03
C THR A 8 5.20 38.35 0.37
N PRO A 9 6.18 38.12 1.27
CA PRO A 9 6.57 36.76 1.64
C PRO A 9 5.35 36.04 2.19
N ALA A 10 5.04 34.89 1.60
CA ALA A 10 3.91 34.08 2.03
C ALA A 10 4.06 33.79 3.52
N GLN A 11 3.07 34.19 4.31
CA GLN A 11 3.08 33.96 5.77
C GLN A 11 3.27 32.46 6.05
N PRO A 12 4.15 32.07 6.98
CA PRO A 12 4.38 30.67 7.30
C PRO A 12 3.07 30.05 7.80
N VAL A 13 2.60 28.99 7.13
CA VAL A 13 1.40 28.25 7.55
C VAL A 13 1.63 27.69 8.96
N PRO A 14 0.71 27.89 9.91
CA PRO A 14 0.84 27.38 11.26
C PRO A 14 1.07 25.87 11.28
N LEU A 15 2.03 25.38 12.06
CA LEU A 15 2.32 23.95 12.20
C LEU A 15 1.06 23.12 12.51
N ARG A 16 0.16 23.65 13.35
CA ARG A 16 -1.08 23.00 13.74
C ARG A 16 -1.99 22.72 12.55
N GLN A 17 -2.03 23.57 11.54
CA GLN A 17 -2.86 23.39 10.35
C GLN A 17 -2.33 22.22 9.50
N ASP A 18 -1.02 22.21 9.21
CA ASP A 18 -0.40 21.12 8.45
C ASP A 18 -0.51 19.79 9.20
N ALA A 19 -0.19 19.77 10.49
CA ALA A 19 -0.26 18.59 11.33
C ALA A 19 -1.69 17.99 11.39
N ARG A 20 -2.73 18.86 11.44
CA ARG A 20 -4.13 18.43 11.40
C ARG A 20 -4.46 17.75 10.06
N THR A 21 -4.11 18.37 8.94
CA THR A 21 -4.37 17.78 7.61
C THR A 21 -3.60 16.48 7.43
N ILE A 22 -2.30 16.45 7.77
CA ILE A 22 -1.46 15.25 7.69
C ILE A 22 -2.03 14.12 8.56
N GLY A 23 -2.45 14.41 9.79
CA GLY A 23 -3.03 13.41 10.69
C GLY A 23 -4.36 12.86 10.19
N LEU A 24 -5.24 13.72 9.64
CA LEU A 24 -6.52 13.29 9.05
C LEU A 24 -6.30 12.39 7.82
N ILE A 25 -5.40 12.78 6.91
CA ILE A 25 -5.06 11.95 5.76
C ILE A 25 -4.42 10.64 6.22
N GLY A 26 -3.51 10.65 7.21
CA GLY A 26 -2.95 9.44 7.78
C GLY A 26 -4.02 8.51 8.36
N LEU A 27 -5.02 9.04 9.07
CA LEU A 27 -6.13 8.23 9.61
C LEU A 27 -6.98 7.63 8.48
N ALA A 28 -7.33 8.42 7.48
CA ALA A 28 -8.12 7.96 6.33
C ALA A 28 -7.36 6.88 5.54
N HIS A 29 -6.08 7.09 5.26
CA HIS A 29 -5.22 6.14 4.55
C HIS A 29 -4.98 4.85 5.36
N GLY A 30 -4.75 4.97 6.66
CA GLY A 30 -4.66 3.80 7.56
C GLY A 30 -5.93 2.97 7.52
N SER A 31 -7.11 3.62 7.45
CA SER A 31 -8.40 2.93 7.31
C SER A 31 -8.49 2.18 5.97
N SER A 32 -8.00 2.77 4.87
CA SER A 32 -7.95 2.11 3.57
C SER A 32 -7.16 0.79 3.65
N HIS A 33 -5.95 0.83 4.20
CA HIS A 33 -5.12 -0.36 4.38
C HIS A 33 -5.70 -1.37 5.40
N PHE A 34 -6.43 -0.90 6.41
CA PHE A 34 -7.20 -1.77 7.30
C PHE A 34 -8.21 -2.59 6.49
N PHE A 35 -8.93 -1.98 5.55
CA PHE A 35 -9.94 -2.66 4.75
C PHE A 35 -9.38 -3.60 3.68
N HIS A 36 -8.09 -3.52 3.30
CA HIS A 36 -7.41 -4.60 2.56
C HIS A 36 -7.48 -5.92 3.33
N MET A 37 -7.47 -5.83 4.66
CA MET A 37 -7.46 -6.96 5.58
C MET A 37 -8.83 -7.19 6.25
N LEU A 38 -9.95 -6.75 5.64
CA LEU A 38 -11.28 -6.98 6.19
C LEU A 38 -11.60 -8.48 6.31
N LEU A 39 -11.32 -9.26 5.26
CA LEU A 39 -11.68 -10.68 5.20
C LEU A 39 -10.50 -11.63 5.52
N PRO A 40 -9.24 -11.40 5.10
CA PRO A 40 -8.17 -12.38 5.27
C PRO A 40 -7.96 -12.89 6.71
N PRO A 41 -8.01 -12.08 7.78
CA PRO A 41 -7.87 -12.56 9.15
C PRO A 41 -9.02 -13.47 9.61
N LEU A 42 -10.13 -13.44 8.88
CA LEU A 42 -11.35 -14.21 9.19
C LEU A 42 -11.45 -15.53 8.41
N PHE A 43 -10.49 -15.85 7.55
CA PHE A 43 -10.49 -17.07 6.73
C PHE A 43 -10.77 -18.35 7.51
N PRO A 44 -10.18 -18.58 8.71
CA PRO A 44 -10.48 -19.79 9.49
C PRO A 44 -11.96 -19.95 9.86
N TRP A 45 -12.66 -18.86 10.18
CA TRP A 45 -14.10 -18.89 10.46
C TRP A 45 -14.94 -19.13 9.22
N LEU A 46 -14.54 -18.53 8.09
CA LEU A 46 -15.24 -18.69 6.82
C LEU A 46 -15.09 -20.12 6.28
N ILE A 47 -13.92 -20.72 6.44
CA ILE A 47 -13.69 -22.15 6.14
C ILE A 47 -14.57 -23.03 7.05
N GLY A 48 -14.56 -22.75 8.36
CA GLY A 48 -15.32 -23.54 9.33
C GLY A 48 -16.84 -23.50 9.12
N GLU A 49 -17.38 -22.35 8.67
CA GLU A 49 -18.82 -22.18 8.48
C GLU A 49 -19.32 -22.61 7.09
N PHE A 50 -18.56 -22.29 6.05
CA PHE A 50 -19.02 -22.47 4.65
C PHE A 50 -18.26 -23.56 3.89
N GLY A 51 -17.16 -24.09 4.43
CA GLY A 51 -16.32 -25.05 3.74
C GLY A 51 -15.53 -24.51 2.56
N PHE A 52 -15.30 -23.20 2.49
CA PHE A 52 -14.55 -22.59 1.40
C PHE A 52 -13.10 -23.06 1.35
N SER A 53 -12.59 -23.24 0.15
CA SER A 53 -11.16 -23.46 -0.10
C SER A 53 -10.35 -22.15 0.07
N TYR A 54 -9.05 -22.29 0.29
CA TYR A 54 -8.16 -21.11 0.30
C TYR A 54 -8.10 -20.41 -1.06
N SER A 55 -8.28 -21.14 -2.17
CA SER A 55 -8.38 -20.56 -3.51
C SER A 55 -9.60 -19.65 -3.64
N GLU A 56 -10.78 -20.08 -3.17
CA GLU A 56 -11.99 -19.26 -3.16
C GLU A 56 -11.81 -18.01 -2.30
N LEU A 57 -11.21 -18.15 -1.12
CA LEU A 57 -10.90 -17.01 -0.27
C LEU A 57 -9.87 -16.06 -0.90
N GLY A 58 -8.90 -16.60 -1.62
CA GLY A 58 -7.96 -15.81 -2.44
C GLY A 58 -8.66 -15.02 -3.55
N LEU A 59 -9.72 -15.58 -4.17
CA LEU A 59 -10.52 -14.86 -5.17
C LEU A 59 -11.29 -13.67 -4.57
N LEU A 60 -11.69 -13.71 -3.29
CA LEU A 60 -12.26 -12.53 -2.60
C LEU A 60 -11.24 -11.39 -2.55
N VAL A 61 -9.97 -11.70 -2.26
CA VAL A 61 -8.87 -10.72 -2.29
C VAL A 61 -8.65 -10.21 -3.71
N SER A 62 -8.70 -11.09 -4.72
CA SER A 62 -8.59 -10.70 -6.13
C SER A 62 -9.67 -9.71 -6.54
N VAL A 63 -10.93 -9.96 -6.19
CA VAL A 63 -12.05 -9.06 -6.51
C VAL A 63 -11.85 -7.67 -5.91
N PHE A 64 -11.41 -7.61 -4.65
CA PHE A 64 -11.05 -6.33 -4.02
C PHE A 64 -10.00 -5.58 -4.86
N PHE A 65 -8.87 -6.22 -5.20
CA PHE A 65 -7.77 -5.54 -5.86
C PHE A 65 -8.02 -5.25 -7.35
N VAL A 66 -8.83 -6.05 -8.06
CA VAL A 66 -9.26 -5.74 -9.44
C VAL A 66 -10.09 -4.46 -9.44
N ILE A 67 -11.08 -4.38 -8.56
CA ILE A 67 -11.97 -3.21 -8.50
C ILE A 67 -11.21 -1.98 -8.00
N SER A 68 -10.34 -2.16 -7.01
CA SER A 68 -9.45 -1.10 -6.52
C SER A 68 -8.53 -0.58 -7.63
N GLY A 69 -7.80 -1.43 -8.32
CA GLY A 69 -6.83 -1.04 -9.34
C GLY A 69 -7.47 -0.35 -10.54
N VAL A 70 -8.58 -0.92 -11.07
CA VAL A 70 -9.34 -0.28 -12.16
C VAL A 70 -9.94 1.04 -11.70
N GLY A 71 -10.56 1.05 -10.53
CA GLY A 71 -11.16 2.25 -9.96
C GLY A 71 -10.11 3.33 -9.66
N GLN A 72 -8.91 2.97 -9.20
CA GLN A 72 -7.80 3.93 -8.95
C GLN A 72 -7.39 4.67 -10.22
N ALA A 73 -7.30 3.97 -11.35
CA ALA A 73 -7.00 4.59 -12.65
C ALA A 73 -8.05 5.62 -13.07
N LEU A 74 -9.32 5.42 -12.69
CA LEU A 74 -10.44 6.30 -13.02
C LEU A 74 -10.66 7.40 -11.98
N SER A 75 -10.26 7.17 -10.75
CA SER A 75 -10.54 8.08 -9.61
C SER A 75 -9.87 9.44 -9.75
N GLY A 76 -8.72 9.53 -10.42
CA GLY A 76 -8.07 10.81 -10.71
C GLY A 76 -8.99 11.78 -11.48
N PHE A 77 -9.68 11.27 -12.51
CA PHE A 77 -10.64 12.07 -13.28
C PHE A 77 -11.85 12.50 -12.45
N LEU A 78 -12.29 11.64 -11.55
CA LEU A 78 -13.41 11.95 -10.65
C LEU A 78 -13.00 13.04 -9.64
N VAL A 79 -11.80 12.92 -9.05
CA VAL A 79 -11.25 13.91 -8.11
C VAL A 79 -11.09 15.27 -8.76
N ASP A 80 -10.62 15.30 -10.01
CA ASP A 80 -10.48 16.56 -10.77
C ASP A 80 -11.82 17.25 -11.03
N ARG A 81 -12.90 16.48 -11.21
CA ARG A 81 -14.25 17.01 -11.49
C ARG A 81 -14.97 17.47 -10.24
N VAL A 82 -15.04 16.62 -9.22
CA VAL A 82 -15.90 16.85 -8.04
C VAL A 82 -15.12 17.32 -6.82
N GLY A 83 -13.78 17.21 -6.83
CA GLY A 83 -12.90 17.52 -5.71
C GLY A 83 -12.58 16.28 -4.87
N ALA A 84 -11.48 16.34 -4.13
CA ALA A 84 -10.97 15.20 -3.35
C ALA A 84 -11.84 14.88 -2.13
N ARG A 85 -12.32 15.89 -1.41
CA ARG A 85 -13.12 15.72 -0.18
C ARG A 85 -14.39 14.88 -0.35
N PRO A 86 -15.31 15.14 -1.30
CA PRO A 86 -16.51 14.31 -1.46
C PRO A 86 -16.18 12.89 -1.90
N VAL A 87 -15.11 12.70 -2.67
CA VAL A 87 -14.66 11.37 -3.08
C VAL A 87 -14.12 10.57 -1.89
N MET A 88 -13.41 11.21 -0.94
CA MET A 88 -13.00 10.58 0.32
C MET A 88 -14.22 10.13 1.16
N PHE A 89 -15.26 10.97 1.25
CA PHE A 89 -16.47 10.60 2.00
C PHE A 89 -17.19 9.42 1.36
N PHE A 90 -17.29 9.39 0.03
CA PHE A 90 -17.78 8.24 -0.70
C PHE A 90 -16.98 6.97 -0.41
N ALA A 91 -15.65 7.06 -0.43
CA ALA A 91 -14.74 5.95 -0.15
C ALA A 91 -14.96 5.33 1.24
N LEU A 92 -15.00 6.17 2.26
CA LEU A 92 -15.26 5.73 3.64
C LEU A 92 -16.68 5.18 3.82
N SER A 93 -17.68 5.74 3.13
CA SER A 93 -19.06 5.19 3.12
C SER A 93 -19.10 3.81 2.45
N SER A 94 -18.34 3.59 1.38
CA SER A 94 -18.20 2.28 0.74
C SER A 94 -17.60 1.24 1.70
N PHE A 95 -16.58 1.62 2.50
CA PHE A 95 -16.04 0.73 3.52
C PHE A 95 -17.05 0.37 4.60
N ALA A 96 -17.82 1.36 5.09
CA ALA A 96 -18.87 1.10 6.06
C ALA A 96 -19.92 0.12 5.50
N THR A 97 -20.33 0.32 4.25
CA THR A 97 -21.26 -0.58 3.56
C THR A 97 -20.65 -1.97 3.34
N ALA A 98 -19.36 -2.04 2.99
CA ALA A 98 -18.66 -3.32 2.85
C ALA A 98 -18.64 -4.12 4.16
N GLY A 99 -18.38 -3.46 5.29
CA GLY A 99 -18.43 -4.10 6.61
C GLY A 99 -19.84 -4.60 6.97
N LEU A 100 -20.88 -3.82 6.65
CA LEU A 100 -22.29 -4.23 6.84
C LEU A 100 -22.64 -5.44 5.96
N VAL A 101 -22.32 -5.38 4.67
CA VAL A 101 -22.60 -6.48 3.72
C VAL A 101 -21.84 -7.74 4.10
N ALA A 102 -20.56 -7.63 4.49
CA ALA A 102 -19.80 -8.77 5.00
C ALA A 102 -20.43 -9.36 6.27
N GLY A 103 -20.78 -8.53 7.25
CA GLY A 103 -21.36 -8.97 8.52
C GLY A 103 -22.77 -9.60 8.39
N THR A 104 -23.48 -9.35 7.28
CA THR A 104 -24.79 -9.93 6.97
C THR A 104 -24.74 -11.01 5.89
N ALA A 105 -23.55 -11.33 5.36
CA ALA A 105 -23.39 -12.31 4.29
C ALA A 105 -23.82 -13.71 4.72
N GLN A 106 -24.59 -14.39 3.86
CA GLN A 106 -25.07 -15.77 4.07
C GLN A 106 -24.31 -16.79 3.22
N GLY A 107 -23.28 -16.36 2.48
CA GLY A 107 -22.48 -17.22 1.61
C GLY A 107 -21.53 -16.40 0.74
N TYR A 108 -20.92 -17.10 -0.24
CA TYR A 108 -19.82 -16.59 -1.04
C TYR A 108 -20.19 -15.31 -1.82
N THR A 109 -21.38 -15.24 -2.42
CA THR A 109 -21.83 -14.07 -3.19
C THR A 109 -21.90 -12.79 -2.33
N GLY A 110 -22.36 -12.91 -1.08
CA GLY A 110 -22.36 -11.77 -0.15
C GLY A 110 -20.95 -11.28 0.19
N LEU A 111 -20.02 -12.21 0.36
CA LEU A 111 -18.60 -11.88 0.60
C LEU A 111 -17.94 -11.28 -0.64
N LEU A 112 -18.26 -11.76 -1.85
CA LEU A 112 -17.81 -11.15 -3.11
C LEU A 112 -18.29 -9.70 -3.23
N LEU A 113 -19.56 -9.44 -2.91
CA LEU A 113 -20.11 -8.09 -2.92
C LEU A 113 -19.43 -7.20 -1.89
N ALA A 114 -19.15 -7.72 -0.69
CA ALA A 114 -18.42 -6.99 0.34
C ALA A 114 -16.98 -6.66 -0.11
N ALA A 115 -16.28 -7.62 -0.71
CA ALA A 115 -14.94 -7.42 -1.27
C ALA A 115 -14.96 -6.36 -2.40
N ALA A 116 -15.97 -6.41 -3.28
CA ALA A 116 -16.15 -5.44 -4.35
C ALA A 116 -16.39 -4.02 -3.81
N LEU A 117 -17.25 -3.87 -2.82
CA LEU A 117 -17.53 -2.58 -2.17
C LEU A 117 -16.30 -2.05 -1.42
N ALA A 118 -15.55 -2.92 -0.75
CA ALA A 118 -14.31 -2.53 -0.11
C ALA A 118 -13.25 -2.10 -1.14
N GLY A 119 -13.11 -2.82 -2.26
CA GLY A 119 -12.26 -2.43 -3.38
C GLY A 119 -12.64 -1.07 -3.99
N LEU A 120 -13.94 -0.83 -4.16
CA LEU A 120 -14.46 0.45 -4.63
C LEU A 120 -14.15 1.60 -3.65
N GLY A 121 -14.24 1.34 -2.35
CA GLY A 121 -13.85 2.27 -1.31
C GLY A 121 -12.34 2.56 -1.35
N ASN A 122 -11.52 1.54 -1.60
CA ASN A 122 -10.06 1.69 -1.65
C ASN A 122 -9.56 2.48 -2.86
N ALA A 123 -10.22 2.32 -4.00
CA ALA A 123 -9.81 2.86 -5.28
C ALA A 123 -9.39 4.34 -5.30
N PRO A 124 -10.11 5.28 -4.69
CA PRO A 124 -9.77 6.69 -4.81
C PRO A 124 -8.73 7.19 -3.80
N PHE A 125 -8.27 6.38 -2.82
CA PHE A 125 -7.46 6.91 -1.71
C PHE A 125 -6.17 7.59 -2.18
N HIS A 126 -5.34 6.95 -3.01
CA HIS A 126 -4.11 7.58 -3.46
C HIS A 126 -4.33 8.90 -4.22
N PRO A 127 -5.23 8.97 -5.24
CA PRO A 127 -5.55 10.25 -5.89
C PRO A 127 -6.07 11.32 -4.93
N VAL A 128 -6.93 10.94 -3.99
CA VAL A 128 -7.53 11.87 -3.00
C VAL A 128 -6.47 12.37 -2.03
N ASP A 129 -5.73 11.44 -1.41
CA ASP A 129 -4.75 11.75 -0.37
C ASP A 129 -3.65 12.67 -0.90
N PHE A 130 -3.07 12.32 -2.05
CA PHE A 130 -2.03 13.14 -2.66
C PHE A 130 -2.56 14.48 -3.13
N THR A 131 -3.81 14.56 -3.59
CA THR A 131 -4.44 15.84 -3.96
C THR A 131 -4.57 16.75 -2.75
N ILE A 132 -5.09 16.25 -1.63
CA ILE A 132 -5.25 17.04 -0.40
C ILE A 132 -3.89 17.43 0.17
N LEU A 133 -2.95 16.49 0.31
CA LEU A 133 -1.61 16.78 0.82
C LEU A 133 -0.90 17.87 0.00
N ASN A 134 -0.89 17.74 -1.32
CA ASN A 134 -0.21 18.71 -2.20
C ASN A 134 -0.87 20.09 -2.20
N LYS A 135 -2.18 20.19 -1.98
CA LYS A 135 -2.90 21.48 -2.01
C LYS A 135 -3.01 22.15 -0.64
N ARG A 136 -2.95 21.38 0.45
CA ARG A 136 -3.27 21.87 1.80
C ARG A 136 -2.06 21.93 2.74
N VAL A 137 -1.04 21.10 2.50
CA VAL A 137 0.18 21.05 3.34
C VAL A 137 1.27 21.92 2.73
N SER A 138 1.96 22.69 3.58
CA SER A 138 3.06 23.57 3.15
C SER A 138 4.19 22.76 2.50
N PRO A 139 4.88 23.29 1.46
CA PRO A 139 5.98 22.62 0.79
C PRO A 139 7.09 22.14 1.73
N GLN A 140 7.36 22.89 2.79
CA GLN A 140 8.39 22.57 3.79
C GLN A 140 8.06 21.30 4.59
N ARG A 141 6.77 20.96 4.75
CA ARG A 141 6.30 19.81 5.54
C ARG A 141 5.66 18.72 4.71
N LEU A 142 5.58 18.88 3.39
CA LEU A 142 4.98 17.92 2.48
C LEU A 142 5.68 16.54 2.55
N GLY A 143 7.01 16.53 2.72
CA GLY A 143 7.77 15.30 2.93
C GLY A 143 7.34 14.54 4.18
N HIS A 144 7.05 15.24 5.28
CA HIS A 144 6.50 14.61 6.49
C HIS A 144 5.08 14.07 6.23
N GLY A 145 4.26 14.77 5.42
CA GLY A 145 2.95 14.30 5.00
C GLY A 145 3.02 12.95 4.29
N PHE A 146 3.92 12.80 3.33
CA PHE A 146 4.13 11.52 2.62
C PHE A 146 4.69 10.43 3.52
N SER A 147 5.56 10.76 4.49
CA SER A 147 6.06 9.79 5.46
C SER A 147 4.94 9.27 6.37
N VAL A 148 4.10 10.16 6.91
CA VAL A 148 2.96 9.78 7.75
C VAL A 148 1.97 8.94 6.95
N HIS A 149 1.69 9.30 5.69
CA HIS A 149 0.86 8.53 4.77
C HIS A 149 1.39 7.09 4.61
N GLY A 150 2.66 6.90 4.30
CA GLY A 150 3.24 5.56 4.17
C GLY A 150 3.23 4.74 5.46
N ILE A 151 3.55 5.37 6.61
CA ILE A 151 3.54 4.71 7.92
C ILE A 151 2.11 4.32 8.32
N SER A 152 1.13 5.20 8.09
CA SER A 152 -0.27 4.94 8.46
C SER A 152 -0.85 3.75 7.70
N GLY A 153 -0.45 3.53 6.43
CA GLY A 153 -0.79 2.34 5.67
C GLY A 153 -0.30 1.06 6.36
N ASN A 154 0.97 1.01 6.76
CA ASN A 154 1.51 -0.13 7.50
C ASN A 154 0.80 -0.36 8.84
N LEU A 155 0.45 0.71 9.55
CA LEU A 155 -0.32 0.61 10.81
C LEU A 155 -1.74 0.10 10.56
N GLY A 156 -2.39 0.50 9.47
CA GLY A 156 -3.68 -0.03 9.05
C GLY A 156 -3.62 -1.55 8.86
N TRP A 157 -2.65 -2.04 8.09
CA TRP A 157 -2.41 -3.47 7.91
C TRP A 157 -2.05 -4.20 9.22
N ALA A 158 -1.28 -3.57 10.11
CA ALA A 158 -0.89 -4.17 11.39
C ALA A 158 -2.06 -4.31 12.36
N THR A 159 -2.97 -3.33 12.39
CA THR A 159 -4.09 -3.31 13.33
C THR A 159 -5.24 -4.22 12.90
N ALA A 160 -5.44 -4.42 11.60
CA ALA A 160 -6.57 -5.19 11.09
C ALA A 160 -6.62 -6.64 11.59
N PRO A 161 -5.55 -7.46 11.55
CA PRO A 161 -5.61 -8.84 12.05
C PRO A 161 -5.95 -8.91 13.53
N VAL A 162 -5.35 -8.04 14.35
CA VAL A 162 -5.63 -7.99 15.79
C VAL A 162 -7.09 -7.60 16.07
N PHE A 163 -7.59 -6.59 15.36
CA PHE A 163 -8.97 -6.13 15.52
C PHE A 163 -9.97 -7.19 15.04
N MET A 164 -9.81 -7.69 13.81
CA MET A 164 -10.78 -8.60 13.19
C MET A 164 -10.78 -9.97 13.88
N ALA A 165 -9.62 -10.62 14.01
CA ALA A 165 -9.52 -11.91 14.68
C ALA A 165 -9.79 -11.80 16.19
N GLY A 166 -9.38 -10.69 16.83
CA GLY A 166 -9.64 -10.44 18.25
C GLY A 166 -11.13 -10.35 18.56
N ILE A 167 -11.89 -9.55 17.79
CA ILE A 167 -13.35 -9.45 17.96
C ILE A 167 -14.04 -10.79 17.63
N ALA A 168 -13.65 -11.43 16.53
CA ALA A 168 -14.23 -12.73 16.15
C ALA A 168 -14.02 -13.78 17.24
N THR A 169 -12.84 -13.83 17.85
CA THR A 169 -12.53 -14.73 18.97
C THR A 169 -13.31 -14.37 20.24
N ALA A 170 -13.32 -13.09 20.61
CA ALA A 170 -13.96 -12.63 21.84
C ALA A 170 -15.49 -12.79 21.81
N THR A 171 -16.11 -12.63 20.62
CA THR A 171 -17.57 -12.71 20.45
C THR A 171 -18.05 -14.06 19.92
N GLY A 172 -17.14 -14.95 19.49
CA GLY A 172 -17.47 -16.18 18.77
C GLY A 172 -18.06 -15.93 17.38
N SER A 173 -17.98 -14.69 16.82
CA SER A 173 -18.68 -14.30 15.60
C SER A 173 -17.79 -13.43 14.69
N TRP A 174 -17.41 -13.96 13.54
CA TRP A 174 -16.72 -13.22 12.51
C TRP A 174 -17.60 -12.11 11.89
N ARG A 175 -18.93 -12.30 11.89
CA ARG A 175 -19.90 -11.28 11.45
C ARG A 175 -19.83 -10.04 12.32
N THR A 176 -19.74 -10.23 13.65
CA THR A 176 -19.57 -9.11 14.58
C THR A 176 -18.27 -8.34 14.28
N ALA A 177 -17.19 -9.03 13.96
CA ALA A 177 -15.95 -8.35 13.57
C ALA A 177 -16.11 -7.49 12.31
N CYS A 178 -16.82 -8.00 11.29
CA CYS A 178 -17.13 -7.24 10.07
C CYS A 178 -18.00 -6.01 10.37
N LEU A 179 -19.02 -6.15 11.18
CA LEU A 179 -19.90 -5.03 11.59
C LEU A 179 -19.10 -3.97 12.37
N CYS A 180 -18.23 -4.39 13.28
CA CYS A 180 -17.32 -3.48 14.00
C CYS A 180 -16.35 -2.78 13.05
N GLY A 181 -15.83 -3.46 12.02
CA GLY A 181 -15.04 -2.84 10.94
C GLY A 181 -15.83 -1.78 10.19
N GLY A 182 -17.07 -2.09 9.81
CA GLY A 182 -17.98 -1.10 9.20
C GLY A 182 -18.26 0.11 10.12
N LEU A 183 -18.47 -0.12 11.41
CA LEU A 183 -18.63 0.94 12.40
C LEU A 183 -17.37 1.80 12.54
N LEU A 184 -16.18 1.18 12.51
CA LEU A 184 -14.91 1.91 12.50
C LEU A 184 -14.84 2.87 11.30
N ALA A 185 -15.23 2.42 10.11
CA ALA A 185 -15.29 3.29 8.92
C ALA A 185 -16.26 4.46 9.10
N LEU A 186 -17.43 4.23 9.72
CA LEU A 186 -18.37 5.30 10.05
C LEU A 186 -17.80 6.31 11.04
N VAL A 187 -17.09 5.85 12.07
CA VAL A 187 -16.39 6.73 13.01
C VAL A 187 -15.35 7.59 12.31
N VAL A 188 -14.52 6.97 11.43
CA VAL A 188 -13.53 7.72 10.65
C VAL A 188 -14.23 8.70 9.71
N LEU A 189 -15.30 8.31 9.04
CA LEU A 189 -16.10 9.20 8.20
C LEU A 189 -16.64 10.40 9.00
N ALA A 190 -17.19 10.16 10.20
CA ALA A 190 -17.68 11.23 11.07
C ALA A 190 -16.55 12.22 11.46
N ILE A 191 -15.35 11.70 11.78
CA ILE A 191 -14.16 12.53 12.04
C ILE A 191 -13.80 13.37 10.81
N MET A 192 -13.82 12.78 9.60
CA MET A 192 -13.52 13.51 8.35
C MET A 192 -14.57 14.58 8.05
N VAL A 193 -15.87 14.27 8.24
CA VAL A 193 -16.96 15.23 8.05
C VAL A 193 -16.87 16.38 9.07
N TRP A 194 -16.55 16.09 10.32
CA TRP A 194 -16.33 17.12 11.34
C TRP A 194 -15.15 18.04 10.99
N ASN A 195 -14.13 17.49 10.35
CA ASN A 195 -12.92 18.21 9.95
C ASN A 195 -12.91 18.61 8.47
N ARG A 196 -14.05 18.65 7.80
CA ARG A 196 -14.21 18.84 6.35
C ARG A 196 -13.45 20.05 5.78
N ASP A 197 -13.30 21.12 6.58
CA ASP A 197 -12.62 22.34 6.13
C ASP A 197 -11.10 22.15 5.98
N ALA A 198 -10.48 21.26 6.79
CA ALA A 198 -9.07 20.91 6.66
C ALA A 198 -8.79 20.02 5.43
N LEU A 199 -9.84 19.39 4.88
CA LEU A 199 -9.78 18.49 3.73
C LEU A 199 -10.23 19.15 2.41
N ASP A 200 -10.63 20.43 2.44
CA ASP A 200 -11.15 21.12 1.26
C ASP A 200 -10.01 21.50 0.29
N ASP A 201 -9.81 20.68 -0.72
CA ASP A 201 -8.79 20.87 -1.74
C ASP A 201 -9.05 22.06 -2.69
N ARG A 202 -10.27 22.62 -2.70
CA ARG A 202 -10.63 23.80 -3.47
C ARG A 202 -10.14 25.12 -2.83
N GLN A 203 -9.95 25.11 -1.52
CA GLN A 203 -9.46 26.25 -0.73
C GLN A 203 -7.93 26.17 -0.47
N GLY A 204 -7.22 25.29 -1.19
CA GLY A 204 -5.79 25.03 -0.96
C GLY A 204 -4.89 26.20 -1.35
N THR A 205 -4.13 26.75 -0.42
CA THR A 205 -3.20 27.86 -0.59
C THR A 205 -2.10 27.58 -1.63
N TRP A 206 -1.76 26.28 -1.83
CA TRP A 206 -0.64 25.85 -2.67
C TRP A 206 -1.09 25.38 -4.08
N ALA A 207 -2.39 25.38 -4.36
CA ALA A 207 -2.93 24.95 -5.65
C ALA A 207 -2.41 25.76 -6.86
N HIS A 208 -2.04 27.02 -6.65
CA HIS A 208 -1.54 27.91 -7.71
C HIS A 208 -0.05 27.72 -8.01
N GLN A 209 0.77 27.30 -7.03
CA GLN A 209 2.21 27.08 -7.24
C GLN A 209 2.51 25.83 -8.08
N ALA A 210 1.68 24.81 -7.99
CA ALA A 210 1.81 23.59 -8.81
C ALA A 210 1.54 23.88 -10.31
N LYS A 211 0.66 24.84 -10.64
CA LYS A 211 0.43 25.29 -12.03
C LYS A 211 1.57 26.16 -12.57
N GLY A 212 2.23 26.95 -11.74
CA GLY A 212 3.35 27.80 -12.15
C GLY A 212 4.65 27.02 -12.41
N ALA A 213 4.88 25.91 -11.71
CA ALA A 213 6.03 25.03 -11.94
C ALA A 213 5.89 24.16 -13.21
N ALA A 214 4.70 24.03 -13.75
CA ALA A 214 4.44 23.37 -15.05
C ALA A 214 4.79 24.24 -16.28
N GLY A 215 5.25 25.48 -16.06
CA GLY A 215 5.45 26.48 -17.10
C GLY A 215 6.77 26.40 -17.88
N VAL A 216 7.60 25.37 -17.72
CA VAL A 216 8.68 25.08 -18.66
C VAL A 216 8.18 23.96 -19.57
N ALA A 217 7.54 24.37 -20.66
CA ALA A 217 7.04 23.48 -21.70
C ALA A 217 8.19 22.72 -22.37
N ALA A 218 8.47 21.50 -21.88
CA ALA A 218 8.99 20.48 -22.78
C ALA A 218 7.89 20.22 -23.83
N GLN A 219 8.26 20.16 -25.11
CA GLN A 219 7.36 19.86 -26.22
C GLN A 219 6.41 18.72 -25.86
N PRO A 220 5.15 18.75 -26.32
CA PRO A 220 4.16 17.74 -25.95
C PRO A 220 4.54 16.39 -26.58
N GLU A 221 5.38 15.63 -25.90
CA GLU A 221 5.49 14.20 -26.18
C GLU A 221 4.10 13.56 -25.96
N HIS A 222 3.77 12.61 -26.81
CA HIS A 222 2.51 11.87 -26.69
C HIS A 222 2.28 11.45 -25.23
N PRO A 223 1.11 11.68 -24.62
CA PRO A 223 0.85 11.43 -23.20
C PRO A 223 1.25 10.04 -22.69
N MET A 224 1.30 9.06 -23.60
CA MET A 224 1.65 7.66 -23.32
C MET A 224 3.10 7.30 -23.70
N ALA A 225 3.95 8.28 -24.07
CA ALA A 225 5.33 8.01 -24.49
C ALA A 225 6.16 7.33 -23.40
N PHE A 226 5.88 7.63 -22.13
CA PHE A 226 6.55 7.02 -20.97
C PHE A 226 6.38 5.49 -20.89
N LEU A 227 5.30 4.92 -21.45
CA LEU A 227 5.07 3.46 -21.51
C LEU A 227 6.07 2.73 -22.43
N LYS A 228 6.76 3.46 -23.31
CA LYS A 228 7.84 2.88 -24.13
C LYS A 228 9.15 2.72 -23.35
N LEU A 229 9.24 3.24 -22.14
CA LEU A 229 10.46 3.19 -21.34
C LEU A 229 10.57 1.85 -20.58
N PRO A 230 11.62 1.04 -20.84
CA PRO A 230 11.82 -0.22 -20.10
C PRO A 230 11.89 -0.03 -18.59
N SER A 231 12.41 1.11 -18.11
CA SER A 231 12.49 1.42 -16.68
C SER A 231 11.13 1.50 -15.99
N VAL A 232 10.07 1.91 -16.69
CA VAL A 232 8.70 1.95 -16.14
C VAL A 232 8.19 0.53 -15.89
N TRP A 233 8.38 -0.37 -16.86
CA TRP A 233 7.97 -1.77 -16.75
C TRP A 233 8.82 -2.56 -15.75
N LEU A 234 10.09 -2.24 -15.60
CA LEU A 234 10.93 -2.82 -14.55
C LEU A 234 10.47 -2.37 -13.15
N CYS A 235 10.11 -1.10 -12.98
CA CYS A 235 9.51 -0.62 -11.73
C CYS A 235 8.14 -1.27 -11.46
N PHE A 236 7.30 -1.41 -12.48
CA PHE A 236 6.04 -2.16 -12.40
C PHE A 236 6.28 -3.61 -11.96
N SER A 237 7.21 -4.30 -12.63
CA SER A 237 7.61 -5.68 -12.30
C SER A 237 8.11 -5.80 -10.86
N PHE A 238 8.89 -4.84 -10.38
CA PHE A 238 9.33 -4.80 -8.99
C PHE A 238 8.14 -4.78 -8.02
N PHE A 239 7.17 -3.89 -8.24
CA PHE A 239 5.97 -3.81 -7.40
C PHE A 239 5.14 -5.08 -7.49
N PHE A 240 4.91 -5.58 -8.68
CA PHE A 240 4.19 -6.83 -8.90
C PHE A 240 4.77 -7.97 -8.06
N TRP A 241 6.05 -8.27 -8.19
CA TRP A 241 6.69 -9.39 -7.50
C TRP A 241 6.80 -9.18 -6.00
N SER A 242 7.16 -7.98 -5.55
CA SER A 242 7.23 -7.69 -4.12
C SER A 242 5.86 -7.76 -3.45
N THR A 243 4.80 -7.40 -4.17
CA THR A 243 3.43 -7.48 -3.68
C THR A 243 2.88 -8.91 -3.70
N CYS A 244 3.32 -9.75 -4.63
CA CYS A 244 3.02 -11.18 -4.57
C CYS A 244 3.49 -11.79 -3.24
N ALA A 245 4.72 -11.47 -2.80
CA ALA A 245 5.21 -11.90 -1.48
C ALA A 245 4.35 -11.36 -0.34
N LEU A 246 4.00 -10.07 -0.40
CA LEU A 246 3.18 -9.43 0.63
C LEU A 246 1.78 -10.05 0.72
N SER A 247 1.14 -10.34 -0.41
CA SER A 247 -0.17 -11.00 -0.49
C SER A 247 -0.15 -12.39 0.17
N ALA A 248 0.91 -13.17 -0.09
CA ALA A 248 1.08 -14.48 0.53
C ALA A 248 1.19 -14.39 2.07
N ILE A 249 1.98 -13.44 2.57
CA ILE A 249 2.16 -13.24 4.01
C ILE A 249 0.86 -12.73 4.65
N GLN A 250 0.21 -11.73 4.07
CA GLN A 250 -1.01 -11.14 4.64
C GLN A 250 -2.17 -12.12 4.70
N SER A 251 -2.36 -12.93 3.66
CA SER A 251 -3.53 -13.79 3.55
C SER A 251 -3.31 -15.19 4.08
N PHE A 252 -2.09 -15.73 3.98
CA PHE A 252 -1.85 -17.16 4.16
C PHE A 252 -0.72 -17.54 5.13
N ALA A 253 0.09 -16.61 5.64
CA ALA A 253 1.13 -16.96 6.61
C ALA A 253 0.55 -17.51 7.91
N SER A 254 -0.56 -16.95 8.41
CA SER A 254 -1.22 -17.43 9.62
C SER A 254 -1.72 -18.88 9.49
N PRO A 255 -2.56 -19.23 8.51
CA PRO A 255 -3.00 -20.63 8.35
C PRO A 255 -1.83 -21.59 8.02
N ALA A 256 -0.81 -21.15 7.26
CA ALA A 256 0.36 -21.98 7.02
C ALA A 256 1.11 -22.32 8.31
N LEU A 257 1.34 -21.33 9.19
CA LEU A 257 1.98 -21.54 10.49
C LEU A 257 1.14 -22.41 11.44
N GLN A 258 -0.20 -22.27 11.42
CA GLN A 258 -1.08 -23.16 12.18
C GLN A 258 -0.86 -24.61 11.76
N THR A 259 -0.88 -24.89 10.48
CA THR A 259 -0.71 -26.25 9.95
C THR A 259 0.70 -26.80 10.17
N MET A 260 1.75 -25.97 9.96
CA MET A 260 3.14 -26.41 10.09
C MET A 260 3.57 -26.67 11.54
N TYR A 261 3.07 -25.88 12.49
CA TYR A 261 3.58 -25.87 13.87
C TYR A 261 2.52 -26.17 14.92
N GLY A 262 1.26 -26.42 14.55
CA GLY A 262 0.17 -26.68 15.51
C GLY A 262 -0.14 -25.52 16.45
N LEU A 263 0.23 -24.28 16.06
CA LEU A 263 0.05 -23.11 16.90
C LEU A 263 -1.41 -22.62 16.87
N PRO A 264 -1.91 -22.06 17.97
CA PRO A 264 -3.25 -21.49 18.00
C PRO A 264 -3.33 -20.23 17.12
N LEU A 265 -4.52 -19.96 16.57
CA LEU A 265 -4.78 -18.81 15.71
C LEU A 265 -4.41 -17.47 16.36
N SER A 266 -4.63 -17.32 17.68
CA SER A 266 -4.28 -16.11 18.42
C SER A 266 -2.79 -15.76 18.34
N VAL A 267 -1.93 -16.76 18.20
CA VAL A 267 -0.48 -16.61 18.03
C VAL A 267 -0.14 -16.38 16.56
N THR A 268 -0.66 -17.20 15.65
CA THR A 268 -0.28 -17.12 14.23
C THR A 268 -0.83 -15.88 13.54
N ALA A 269 -1.97 -15.34 13.97
CA ALA A 269 -2.50 -14.08 13.49
C ALA A 269 -1.54 -12.89 13.77
N MET A 270 -0.71 -12.99 14.82
CA MET A 270 0.29 -11.96 15.15
C MET A 270 1.43 -11.86 14.12
N VAL A 271 1.61 -12.86 13.25
CA VAL A 271 2.67 -12.81 12.22
C VAL A 271 2.48 -11.64 11.26
N VAL A 272 1.25 -11.37 10.83
CA VAL A 272 0.96 -10.26 9.91
C VAL A 272 1.16 -8.92 10.61
N THR A 273 0.62 -8.78 11.83
CA THR A 273 0.83 -7.59 12.65
C THR A 273 2.31 -7.33 12.89
N GLY A 274 3.06 -8.35 13.30
CA GLY A 274 4.51 -8.25 13.51
C GLY A 274 5.26 -7.84 12.24
N TYR A 275 4.96 -8.49 11.11
CA TYR A 275 5.55 -8.18 9.82
C TYR A 275 5.33 -6.70 9.44
N MET A 276 4.12 -6.17 9.62
CA MET A 276 3.79 -4.79 9.31
C MET A 276 4.42 -3.79 10.27
N LEU A 277 4.49 -4.11 11.57
CA LEU A 277 5.14 -3.24 12.56
C LEU A 277 6.65 -3.18 12.33
N PHE A 278 7.31 -4.34 12.08
CA PHE A 278 8.72 -4.35 11.68
C PHE A 278 8.93 -3.63 10.34
N GLY A 279 7.97 -3.74 9.40
CA GLY A 279 7.97 -2.98 8.15
C GLY A 279 7.91 -1.47 8.37
N ALA A 280 7.02 -0.99 9.24
CA ALA A 280 6.94 0.41 9.61
C ALA A 280 8.24 0.92 10.27
N ALA A 281 8.81 0.15 11.20
CA ALA A 281 10.11 0.46 11.81
C ALA A 281 11.22 0.50 10.77
N GLY A 282 11.25 -0.47 9.85
CA GLY A 282 12.19 -0.52 8.73
C GLY A 282 12.07 0.71 7.82
N MET A 283 10.85 1.15 7.51
CA MET A 283 10.59 2.33 6.68
C MET A 283 11.12 3.62 7.34
N LEU A 284 10.95 3.76 8.66
CA LEU A 284 11.54 4.88 9.40
C LEU A 284 13.06 4.89 9.29
N ILE A 285 13.72 3.75 9.56
CA ILE A 285 15.18 3.62 9.48
C ILE A 285 15.67 3.84 8.04
N GLY A 286 14.98 3.26 7.06
CA GLY A 286 15.28 3.39 5.63
C GLY A 286 15.21 4.84 5.15
N GLY A 287 14.28 5.63 5.69
CA GLY A 287 14.16 7.06 5.41
C GLY A 287 15.43 7.86 5.74
N PHE A 288 16.11 7.52 6.86
CA PHE A 288 17.40 8.13 7.21
C PHE A 288 18.56 7.63 6.33
N LEU A 289 18.44 6.42 5.80
CA LEU A 289 19.48 5.78 5.00
C LEU A 289 19.50 6.28 3.55
N VAL A 290 18.33 6.56 2.97
CA VAL A 290 18.17 6.90 1.55
C VAL A 290 18.96 8.13 1.11
N GLY A 291 19.11 9.12 2.00
CA GLY A 291 19.89 10.35 1.74
C GLY A 291 21.40 10.16 1.81
N ARG A 292 21.89 9.05 2.39
CA ARG A 292 23.31 8.79 2.65
C ARG A 292 23.94 7.80 1.65
N VAL A 293 23.14 7.17 0.79
CA VAL A 293 23.59 6.11 -0.12
C VAL A 293 23.35 6.48 -1.56
N GLN A 294 24.37 6.30 -2.38
CA GLN A 294 24.30 6.59 -3.83
C GLN A 294 23.64 5.45 -4.61
N ARG A 295 23.89 4.19 -4.23
CA ARG A 295 23.41 2.98 -4.91
C ARG A 295 22.20 2.39 -4.20
N LEU A 296 21.03 2.93 -4.51
CA LEU A 296 19.75 2.55 -3.88
C LEU A 296 19.40 1.08 -4.14
N GLU A 297 19.71 0.57 -5.34
CA GLU A 297 19.48 -0.82 -5.73
C GLU A 297 20.22 -1.81 -4.82
N LYS A 298 21.39 -1.46 -4.28
CA LYS A 298 22.11 -2.33 -3.34
C LYS A 298 21.42 -2.45 -2.00
N ILE A 299 20.88 -1.33 -1.46
CA ILE A 299 20.10 -1.37 -0.22
C ILE A 299 18.88 -2.26 -0.42
N ILE A 300 18.14 -2.04 -1.51
CA ILE A 300 16.95 -2.83 -1.85
C ILE A 300 17.33 -4.31 -1.91
N SER A 301 18.41 -4.65 -2.63
CA SER A 301 18.84 -6.04 -2.80
C SER A 301 19.19 -6.70 -1.47
N VAL A 302 20.04 -6.06 -0.65
CA VAL A 302 20.45 -6.63 0.64
C VAL A 302 19.25 -6.83 1.57
N CYS A 303 18.38 -5.83 1.66
CA CYS A 303 17.22 -5.87 2.55
C CYS A 303 16.22 -6.94 2.10
N LEU A 304 15.87 -7.00 0.80
CA LEU A 304 14.87 -7.97 0.32
C LEU A 304 15.42 -9.40 0.28
N LEU A 305 16.70 -9.61 -0.06
CA LEU A 305 17.30 -10.93 0.02
C LEU A 305 17.45 -11.40 1.47
N GLY A 306 17.73 -10.50 2.41
CA GLY A 306 17.71 -10.79 3.84
C GLY A 306 16.31 -11.23 4.30
N SER A 307 15.26 -10.52 3.89
CA SER A 307 13.87 -10.92 4.16
C SER A 307 13.53 -12.26 3.52
N ALA A 308 13.93 -12.49 2.29
CA ALA A 308 13.73 -13.76 1.59
C ALA A 308 14.42 -14.93 2.33
N ALA A 309 15.66 -14.73 2.78
CA ALA A 309 16.39 -15.75 3.55
C ALA A 309 15.67 -16.09 4.87
N LEU A 310 15.15 -15.11 5.61
CA LEU A 310 14.36 -15.34 6.81
C LEU A 310 13.10 -16.17 6.50
N LEU A 311 12.39 -15.84 5.41
CA LEU A 311 11.21 -16.60 4.99
C LEU A 311 11.56 -18.04 4.57
N VAL A 312 12.70 -18.25 3.90
CA VAL A 312 13.19 -19.61 3.58
C VAL A 312 13.40 -20.41 4.87
N VAL A 313 14.05 -19.83 5.89
CA VAL A 313 14.27 -20.50 7.18
C VAL A 313 12.96 -20.88 7.85
N VAL A 314 11.94 -20.02 7.80
CA VAL A 314 10.58 -20.34 8.29
C VAL A 314 9.99 -21.52 7.50
N GLY A 315 10.08 -21.48 6.17
CA GLY A 315 9.55 -22.52 5.28
C GLY A 315 10.20 -23.89 5.46
N MET A 316 11.46 -23.95 5.95
CA MET A 316 12.15 -25.19 6.27
C MET A 316 11.49 -26.00 7.40
N GLY A 317 10.68 -25.35 8.25
CA GLY A 317 10.02 -26.03 9.36
C GLY A 317 10.94 -26.46 10.50
N VAL A 318 12.19 -25.98 10.54
CA VAL A 318 13.21 -26.39 11.53
C VAL A 318 13.20 -25.54 12.80
N LEU A 319 12.48 -24.43 12.80
CA LEU A 319 12.40 -23.54 13.96
C LEU A 319 11.35 -24.04 14.98
N PRO A 320 11.52 -23.74 16.28
CA PRO A 320 10.41 -23.81 17.22
C PRO A 320 9.28 -22.87 16.77
N GLY A 321 8.00 -23.26 16.96
CA GLY A 321 6.85 -22.53 16.42
C GLY A 321 6.82 -21.03 16.74
N MET A 322 7.08 -20.64 18.00
CA MET A 322 7.16 -19.22 18.38
C MET A 322 8.31 -18.49 17.68
N ALA A 323 9.46 -19.14 17.52
CA ALA A 323 10.59 -18.55 16.77
C ALA A 323 10.23 -18.37 15.30
N ALA A 324 9.48 -19.29 14.68
CA ALA A 324 9.00 -19.15 13.31
C ALA A 324 8.11 -17.91 13.14
N VAL A 325 7.19 -17.64 14.07
CA VAL A 325 6.35 -16.44 14.07
C VAL A 325 7.20 -15.16 14.16
N VAL A 326 8.19 -15.13 15.06
CA VAL A 326 9.09 -13.98 15.24
C VAL A 326 9.96 -13.78 13.99
N VAL A 327 10.56 -14.84 13.44
CA VAL A 327 11.43 -14.74 12.25
C VAL A 327 10.64 -14.33 11.02
N ALA A 328 9.42 -14.86 10.81
CA ALA A 328 8.53 -14.41 9.74
C ALA A 328 8.15 -12.94 9.90
N SER A 329 7.85 -12.50 11.12
CA SER A 329 7.56 -11.08 11.41
C SER A 329 8.77 -10.18 11.13
N LEU A 330 9.97 -10.61 11.53
CA LEU A 330 11.22 -9.85 11.33
C LEU A 330 11.55 -9.66 9.85
N ALA A 331 11.11 -10.56 8.95
CA ALA A 331 11.26 -10.36 7.51
C ALA A 331 10.62 -9.05 7.02
N GLY A 332 9.61 -8.53 7.72
CA GLY A 332 9.01 -7.22 7.46
C GLY A 332 10.00 -6.06 7.59
N LEU A 333 11.00 -6.16 8.47
CA LEU A 333 12.00 -5.09 8.65
C LEU A 333 12.77 -4.80 7.36
N GLY A 334 13.23 -5.84 6.66
CA GLY A 334 13.98 -5.67 5.42
C GLY A 334 13.11 -5.11 4.30
N THR A 335 11.85 -5.56 4.17
CA THR A 335 10.92 -5.01 3.17
C THR A 335 10.62 -3.54 3.43
N GLY A 336 10.45 -3.16 4.70
CA GLY A 336 10.27 -1.77 5.11
C GLY A 336 11.51 -0.90 4.85
N LEU A 337 12.71 -1.37 5.22
CA LEU A 337 13.99 -0.67 4.98
C LEU A 337 14.20 -0.36 3.49
N ALA A 338 13.79 -1.27 2.61
CA ALA A 338 13.88 -1.09 1.15
C ALA A 338 12.92 0.00 0.62
N GLY A 339 11.82 0.30 1.32
CA GLY A 339 10.74 1.17 0.85
C GLY A 339 11.20 2.54 0.36
N PRO A 340 11.83 3.40 1.21
CA PRO A 340 12.27 4.73 0.79
C PRO A 340 13.27 4.70 -0.37
N SER A 341 14.17 3.70 -0.40
CA SER A 341 15.13 3.51 -1.50
C SER A 341 14.44 3.15 -2.80
N ARG A 342 13.41 2.31 -2.75
CA ARG A 342 12.54 1.95 -3.87
C ARG A 342 11.87 3.18 -4.47
N ASP A 343 11.22 3.99 -3.64
CA ASP A 343 10.46 5.16 -4.10
C ASP A 343 11.40 6.21 -4.73
N MET A 344 12.58 6.39 -4.16
CA MET A 344 13.60 7.25 -4.74
C MET A 344 14.16 6.69 -6.07
N LEU A 345 14.31 5.37 -6.19
CA LEU A 345 14.76 4.72 -7.43
C LEU A 345 13.76 4.95 -8.56
N ILE A 346 12.45 4.81 -8.28
CA ILE A 346 11.38 5.10 -9.24
C ILE A 346 11.43 6.56 -9.67
N LYS A 347 11.57 7.48 -8.71
CA LYS A 347 11.70 8.91 -9.01
C LYS A 347 12.86 9.22 -9.95
N ARG A 348 14.02 8.56 -9.75
CA ARG A 348 15.19 8.71 -10.64
C ARG A 348 14.99 8.07 -12.01
N ALA A 349 14.16 7.03 -12.10
CA ALA A 349 13.86 6.34 -13.34
C ALA A 349 12.80 7.05 -14.20
N ALA A 350 11.95 7.88 -13.58
CA ALA A 350 10.89 8.61 -14.25
C ALA A 350 11.45 9.76 -15.11
N PRO A 351 10.90 10.00 -16.34
CA PRO A 351 11.26 11.15 -17.13
C PRO A 351 10.71 12.45 -16.53
N PRO A 352 11.38 13.59 -16.77
CA PRO A 352 10.90 14.90 -16.32
C PRO A 352 9.46 15.16 -16.78
N GLY A 353 8.59 15.67 -15.90
CA GLY A 353 7.20 16.01 -16.20
C GLY A 353 6.21 14.85 -16.29
N ALA A 354 6.65 13.58 -16.23
CA ALA A 354 5.79 12.39 -16.29
C ALA A 354 5.65 11.65 -14.95
N THR A 355 6.19 12.20 -13.85
CA THR A 355 6.30 11.51 -12.56
C THR A 355 4.95 10.94 -12.08
N GLY A 356 3.86 11.71 -12.10
CA GLY A 356 2.54 11.24 -11.65
C GLY A 356 2.01 10.07 -12.47
N ARG A 357 2.15 10.10 -13.80
CA ARG A 357 1.71 9.03 -14.71
C ARG A 357 2.56 7.75 -14.53
N VAL A 358 3.85 7.91 -14.34
CA VAL A 358 4.76 6.79 -14.05
C VAL A 358 4.40 6.14 -12.72
N TYR A 359 4.18 6.92 -11.67
CA TYR A 359 3.75 6.37 -10.38
C TYR A 359 2.41 5.62 -10.51
N GLY A 360 1.41 6.18 -11.19
CA GLY A 360 0.12 5.50 -11.40
C GLY A 360 0.29 4.14 -12.07
N THR A 361 1.09 4.06 -13.15
CA THR A 361 1.36 2.80 -13.85
C THR A 361 2.16 1.83 -12.99
N VAL A 362 3.18 2.30 -12.29
CA VAL A 362 4.03 1.45 -11.45
C VAL A 362 3.24 0.87 -10.27
N TYR A 363 2.40 1.67 -9.64
CA TYR A 363 1.56 1.22 -8.52
C TYR A 363 0.45 0.25 -8.96
N SER A 364 0.00 0.27 -10.21
CA SER A 364 -0.93 -0.77 -10.70
C SER A 364 -0.31 -2.18 -10.69
N GLY A 365 1.02 -2.28 -10.68
CA GLY A 365 1.73 -3.54 -10.43
C GLY A 365 1.45 -4.10 -9.04
N LEU A 366 1.23 -3.23 -8.03
CA LEU A 366 0.84 -3.62 -6.68
C LEU A 366 -0.53 -4.31 -6.68
N ASP A 367 -1.55 -3.66 -7.26
CA ASP A 367 -2.91 -4.22 -7.31
C ASP A 367 -2.94 -5.54 -8.09
N LEU A 368 -2.21 -5.62 -9.22
CA LEU A 368 -2.10 -6.83 -10.00
C LEU A 368 -1.39 -7.96 -9.24
N GLY A 369 -0.36 -7.63 -8.46
CA GLY A 369 0.35 -8.57 -7.60
C GLY A 369 -0.58 -9.21 -6.57
N PHE A 370 -1.34 -8.42 -5.82
CA PHE A 370 -2.35 -8.94 -4.89
C PHE A 370 -3.43 -9.77 -5.61
N CYS A 371 -3.91 -9.27 -6.75
CA CYS A 371 -4.97 -9.92 -7.52
C CYS A 371 -4.60 -11.34 -7.95
N LEU A 372 -3.40 -11.53 -8.50
CA LEU A 372 -2.98 -12.82 -9.05
C LEU A 372 -2.35 -13.74 -7.99
N ALA A 373 -1.65 -13.18 -7.01
CA ALA A 373 -0.97 -13.98 -6.00
C ALA A 373 -1.94 -14.65 -5.02
N ALA A 374 -3.01 -13.97 -4.60
CA ALA A 374 -3.88 -14.50 -3.56
C ALA A 374 -4.52 -15.86 -3.94
N PRO A 375 -5.15 -16.05 -5.11
CA PRO A 375 -5.69 -17.36 -5.47
C PRO A 375 -4.59 -18.38 -5.76
N ALA A 376 -3.42 -17.97 -6.26
CA ALA A 376 -2.29 -18.88 -6.52
C ALA A 376 -1.72 -19.45 -5.23
N PHE A 377 -1.48 -18.61 -4.22
CA PHE A 377 -1.03 -19.07 -2.90
C PHE A 377 -2.12 -19.81 -2.13
N GLY A 378 -3.39 -19.45 -2.32
CA GLY A 378 -4.53 -20.20 -1.79
C GLY A 378 -4.55 -21.64 -2.32
N ALA A 379 -4.37 -21.81 -3.64
CA ALA A 379 -4.29 -23.13 -4.26
C ALA A 379 -3.11 -23.96 -3.72
N MET A 380 -1.97 -23.34 -3.40
CA MET A 380 -0.86 -24.04 -2.75
C MET A 380 -1.26 -24.61 -1.39
N LEU A 381 -2.01 -23.86 -0.58
CA LEU A 381 -2.53 -24.37 0.70
C LEU A 381 -3.58 -25.45 0.51
N ASP A 382 -4.47 -25.33 -0.44
CA ASP A 382 -5.48 -26.36 -0.76
C ASP A 382 -4.83 -27.71 -1.13
N HIS A 383 -3.62 -27.68 -1.72
CA HIS A 383 -2.82 -28.85 -2.04
C HIS A 383 -1.83 -29.26 -0.92
N GLY A 384 -1.96 -28.69 0.27
CA GLY A 384 -1.11 -29.02 1.43
C GLY A 384 0.31 -28.47 1.36
N MET A 385 0.64 -27.59 0.41
CA MET A 385 1.97 -27.00 0.26
C MET A 385 2.19 -25.80 1.20
N THR A 386 2.09 -26.04 2.53
CA THR A 386 2.16 -24.97 3.54
C THR A 386 3.48 -24.22 3.53
N SER A 387 4.62 -24.91 3.41
CA SER A 387 5.95 -24.29 3.25
C SER A 387 6.06 -23.46 1.98
N GLY A 388 5.24 -23.75 0.99
CA GLY A 388 5.18 -23.04 -0.30
C GLY A 388 4.82 -21.56 -0.14
N ILE A 389 4.07 -21.18 0.90
CA ILE A 389 3.75 -19.79 1.21
C ILE A 389 5.03 -18.99 1.48
N PHE A 390 5.95 -19.54 2.27
CA PHE A 390 7.20 -18.88 2.63
C PHE A 390 8.24 -18.97 1.51
N TYR A 391 8.38 -20.12 0.85
CA TYR A 391 9.29 -20.26 -0.31
C TYR A 391 8.84 -19.42 -1.49
N GLY A 392 7.54 -19.41 -1.81
CA GLY A 392 6.99 -18.59 -2.87
C GLY A 392 7.18 -17.09 -2.60
N SER A 393 6.95 -16.65 -1.37
CA SER A 393 7.25 -15.28 -0.94
C SER A 393 8.73 -14.94 -1.11
N ALA A 394 9.64 -15.84 -0.72
CA ALA A 394 11.08 -15.65 -0.86
C ALA A 394 11.49 -15.55 -2.35
N VAL A 395 10.95 -16.41 -3.20
CA VAL A 395 11.22 -16.39 -4.66
C VAL A 395 10.73 -15.09 -5.28
N THR A 396 9.50 -14.65 -4.96
CA THR A 396 8.96 -13.42 -5.53
C THR A 396 9.72 -12.17 -5.04
N LEU A 397 10.19 -12.13 -3.79
CA LEU A 397 11.11 -11.09 -3.32
C LEU A 397 12.45 -11.13 -4.08
N ALA A 398 13.03 -12.30 -4.31
CA ALA A 398 14.27 -12.43 -5.07
C ALA A 398 14.11 -11.95 -6.53
N VAL A 399 12.99 -12.28 -7.18
CA VAL A 399 12.69 -11.78 -8.54
C VAL A 399 12.51 -10.25 -8.53
N SER A 400 11.89 -9.67 -7.50
CA SER A 400 11.77 -8.21 -7.39
C SER A 400 13.14 -7.54 -7.28
N VAL A 401 14.12 -8.17 -6.62
CA VAL A 401 15.51 -7.68 -6.55
C VAL A 401 16.14 -7.60 -7.93
N VAL A 402 15.91 -8.59 -8.80
CA VAL A 402 16.40 -8.56 -10.19
C VAL A 402 15.85 -7.33 -10.91
N SER A 403 14.56 -7.07 -10.79
CA SER A 403 13.92 -5.87 -11.38
C SER A 403 14.56 -4.57 -10.87
N ALA A 404 14.79 -4.45 -9.56
CA ALA A 404 15.43 -3.26 -8.96
C ALA A 404 16.88 -3.08 -9.45
N ALA A 405 17.64 -4.17 -9.55
CA ALA A 405 19.03 -4.13 -10.02
C ALA A 405 19.11 -3.65 -11.49
N LEU A 406 18.21 -4.13 -12.35
CA LEU A 406 18.13 -3.71 -13.76
C LEU A 406 17.74 -2.22 -13.88
N VAL A 407 16.83 -1.71 -13.03
CA VAL A 407 16.54 -0.27 -12.97
C VAL A 407 17.79 0.52 -12.57
N GLY A 408 18.52 0.05 -11.55
CA GLY A 408 19.74 0.70 -11.07
C GLY A 408 20.82 0.80 -12.17
N VAL A 409 21.04 -0.27 -12.94
CA VAL A 409 21.94 -0.27 -14.11
C VAL A 409 21.49 0.75 -15.15
N GLY A 410 20.20 0.79 -15.48
CA GLY A 410 19.66 1.75 -16.45
C GLY A 410 19.80 3.22 -16.00
N VAL A 411 19.60 3.51 -14.71
CA VAL A 411 19.80 4.85 -14.13
C VAL A 411 21.28 5.25 -14.19
N ALA A 412 22.20 4.34 -13.82
CA ALA A 412 23.63 4.60 -13.87
C ALA A 412 24.12 4.85 -15.31
N ALA A 413 23.65 4.07 -16.29
CA ALA A 413 23.97 4.25 -17.70
C ALA A 413 23.50 5.59 -18.27
N ARG A 414 22.33 6.10 -17.81
CA ARG A 414 21.85 7.45 -18.20
C ARG A 414 22.71 8.56 -17.62
N ALA A 415 23.13 8.42 -16.34
CA ALA A 415 23.98 9.39 -15.67
C ALA A 415 25.39 9.48 -16.26
N ALA A 416 25.88 8.39 -16.86
CA ALA A 416 27.20 8.31 -17.51
C ALA A 416 27.22 8.85 -18.96
N ARG A 417 26.07 9.13 -19.57
CA ARG A 417 26.04 9.73 -20.93
C ARG A 417 26.42 11.21 -20.83
N PRO A 418 27.46 11.67 -21.57
CA PRO A 418 27.78 13.10 -21.63
C PRO A 418 26.55 13.88 -22.13
N VAL A 419 26.26 15.00 -21.49
CA VAL A 419 25.31 15.99 -22.05
C VAL A 419 25.92 16.39 -23.39
N ALA A 420 25.31 15.94 -24.49
CA ALA A 420 25.73 16.41 -25.82
C ALA A 420 25.63 17.94 -25.77
N SER A 421 26.77 18.61 -25.83
CA SER A 421 26.83 20.06 -25.95
C SER A 421 26.02 20.42 -27.20
N ALA A 422 24.93 21.17 -26.97
CA ALA A 422 24.23 21.82 -28.06
C ALA A 422 25.23 22.82 -28.69
N ALA A 423 25.85 22.41 -29.79
CA ALA A 423 26.58 23.26 -30.68
C ALA A 423 25.63 23.94 -31.68
#